data_3b32ac61bbc67ca8ed65992581bfe52c
#
_entry.id   3b32ac61bbc67ca8ed65992581bfe52c
#
_cell.length_a   1.000
_cell.length_b   1.000
_cell.length_c   1.000
_cell.angle_alpha   90.00
_cell.angle_beta   90.00
_cell.angle_gamma   90.00
#
_symmetry.space_group_name_H-M   'P 1'
#
loop_
_entity.id
_entity.type
_entity.pdbx_description
1 polymer ?
#
loop_
_entity_poly.entity_id
_entity_poly.type
_entity_poly.pdbx_seq_one_letter_code
_entity_poly.pdbx_strand_id
1 'polypeptide(L)'
;MSKKLFSIIFYSCVILVCILFLPSLIMPKNITIFGGKLLGHWSRFCLKFFLSTDIIVKGKENILNNENFFIACTHQSAFETFYLQTIFNSPVFILKKELLQIPIFGWYLKKIGSISINRNKVSKDNLGFFEDIFKTINSNNSPLIIFPQGTRVLPDERPSFKKGAARIYQELNIACQPVAIDSGYVWPKNCLLYTSPSPRDRTRSRMPSSA
;
A
#
# COMPACT_ATOMS: atom_id res chain seq x y z
N MET A 1 -7.73 24.01 -0.84
CA MET A 1 -8.56 23.35 -1.90
C MET A 1 -9.49 22.32 -1.27
N SER A 2 -10.68 22.10 -1.85
CA SER A 2 -11.63 21.08 -1.35
C SER A 2 -11.04 19.68 -1.51
N LYS A 3 -11.17 18.80 -0.47
CA LYS A 3 -10.76 17.41 -0.51
C LYS A 3 -11.48 16.61 -1.60
N LYS A 4 -12.70 17.02 -1.96
CA LYS A 4 -13.44 16.44 -3.09
C LYS A 4 -12.71 16.69 -4.42
N LEU A 5 -12.24 17.93 -4.63
CA LEU A 5 -11.50 18.28 -5.85
C LEU A 5 -10.16 17.53 -5.94
N PHE A 6 -9.44 17.40 -4.83
CA PHE A 6 -8.25 16.54 -4.74
C PHE A 6 -8.55 15.10 -5.19
N SER A 7 -9.61 14.48 -4.64
CA SER A 7 -9.96 13.10 -4.99
C SER A 7 -10.34 12.96 -6.47
N ILE A 8 -11.10 13.91 -7.01
CA ILE A 8 -11.48 13.90 -8.42
C ILE A 8 -10.23 13.95 -9.30
N ILE A 9 -9.34 14.92 -9.08
CA ILE A 9 -8.11 15.09 -9.87
C ILE A 9 -7.21 13.85 -9.74
N PHE A 10 -7.03 13.34 -8.52
CA PHE A 10 -6.19 12.17 -8.28
C PHE A 10 -6.71 10.94 -9.03
N TYR A 11 -7.97 10.59 -8.84
CA TYR A 11 -8.54 9.37 -9.46
C TYR A 11 -8.75 9.51 -10.97
N SER A 12 -9.03 10.71 -11.49
CA SER A 12 -9.06 10.95 -12.93
C SER A 12 -7.70 10.68 -13.58
N CYS A 13 -6.62 11.10 -12.93
CA CYS A 13 -5.27 10.80 -13.40
C CYS A 13 -4.95 9.30 -13.30
N VAL A 14 -5.38 8.61 -12.22
CA VAL A 14 -5.23 7.15 -12.12
C VAL A 14 -5.92 6.45 -13.29
N ILE A 15 -7.15 6.84 -13.62
CA ILE A 15 -7.90 6.28 -14.75
C ILE A 15 -7.17 6.56 -16.07
N LEU A 16 -6.71 7.80 -16.29
CA LEU A 16 -5.97 8.18 -17.47
C LEU A 16 -4.69 7.35 -17.64
N VAL A 17 -3.90 7.22 -16.58
CA VAL A 17 -2.68 6.40 -16.61
C VAL A 17 -3.02 4.94 -16.88
N CYS A 18 -4.07 4.39 -16.27
CA CYS A 18 -4.52 3.04 -16.56
C CYS A 18 -4.87 2.85 -18.04
N ILE A 19 -5.53 3.82 -18.67
CA ILE A 19 -5.88 3.75 -20.10
C ILE A 19 -4.62 3.86 -20.97
N LEU A 20 -3.74 4.83 -20.70
CA LEU A 20 -2.51 5.05 -21.46
C LEU A 20 -1.54 3.85 -21.40
N PHE A 21 -1.53 3.15 -20.27
CA PHE A 21 -0.68 1.98 -20.07
C PHE A 21 -1.31 0.65 -20.52
N LEU A 22 -2.50 0.65 -21.13
CA LEU A 22 -3.11 -0.59 -21.66
C LEU A 22 -2.15 -1.42 -22.53
N PRO A 23 -1.34 -0.83 -23.44
CA PRO A 23 -0.37 -1.61 -24.21
C PRO A 23 0.65 -2.35 -23.31
N SER A 24 0.94 -1.83 -22.12
CA SER A 24 1.87 -2.49 -21.21
C SER A 24 1.43 -3.88 -20.76
N LEU A 25 0.14 -4.22 -20.93
CA LEU A 25 -0.39 -5.57 -20.60
C LEU A 25 0.21 -6.67 -21.48
N ILE A 26 0.61 -6.35 -22.71
CA ILE A 26 1.28 -7.29 -23.64
C ILE A 26 2.80 -7.11 -23.70
N MET A 27 3.32 -6.03 -23.08
CA MET A 27 4.73 -5.70 -23.05
C MET A 27 5.41 -6.30 -21.80
N PRO A 28 6.73 -6.24 -21.64
CA PRO A 28 7.43 -6.70 -20.44
C PRO A 28 6.90 -6.08 -19.16
N LYS A 29 6.89 -6.84 -18.07
CA LYS A 29 6.37 -6.46 -16.73
C LYS A 29 6.93 -5.11 -16.23
N ASN A 30 8.18 -4.80 -16.56
CA ASN A 30 8.86 -3.56 -16.14
C ASN A 30 8.13 -2.29 -16.57
N ILE A 31 7.45 -2.32 -17.72
CA ILE A 31 6.68 -1.17 -18.22
C ILE A 31 5.43 -0.96 -17.36
N THR A 32 4.76 -2.02 -16.97
CA THR A 32 3.62 -1.96 -16.04
C THR A 32 4.06 -1.43 -14.67
N ILE A 33 5.20 -1.91 -14.16
CA ILE A 33 5.80 -1.44 -12.90
C ILE A 33 6.14 0.04 -12.98
N PHE A 34 6.67 0.51 -14.11
CA PHE A 34 6.95 1.93 -14.33
C PHE A 34 5.68 2.77 -14.23
N GLY A 35 4.56 2.33 -14.82
CA GLY A 35 3.25 2.99 -14.65
C GLY A 35 2.81 3.07 -13.19
N GLY A 36 3.03 2.00 -12.41
CA GLY A 36 2.78 2.00 -10.96
C GLY A 36 3.64 3.02 -10.20
N LYS A 37 4.95 3.10 -10.51
CA LYS A 37 5.86 4.11 -9.93
C LYS A 37 5.43 5.54 -10.30
N LEU A 38 4.98 5.77 -11.54
CA LEU A 38 4.46 7.06 -11.97
C LEU A 38 3.26 7.49 -11.11
N LEU A 39 2.32 6.58 -10.83
CA LEU A 39 1.20 6.83 -9.91
C LEU A 39 1.67 7.11 -8.47
N GLY A 40 2.74 6.47 -8.03
CA GLY A 40 3.36 6.76 -6.75
C GLY A 40 3.93 8.19 -6.68
N HIS A 41 4.64 8.64 -7.69
CA HIS A 41 5.15 10.02 -7.78
C HIS A 41 3.99 11.02 -7.91
N TRP A 42 2.96 10.68 -8.69
CA TRP A 42 1.74 11.48 -8.78
C TRP A 42 1.04 11.64 -7.43
N SER A 43 0.95 10.59 -6.65
CA SER A 43 0.36 10.66 -5.30
C SER A 43 1.13 11.63 -4.39
N ARG A 44 2.46 11.60 -4.44
CA ARG A 44 3.34 12.54 -3.72
C ARG A 44 3.11 13.98 -4.18
N PHE A 45 3.08 14.20 -5.49
CA PHE A 45 2.84 15.52 -6.07
C PHE A 45 1.48 16.07 -5.63
N CYS A 46 0.43 15.27 -5.68
CA CYS A 46 -0.91 15.66 -5.26
C CYS A 46 -0.96 16.03 -3.76
N LEU A 47 -0.30 15.28 -2.89
CA LEU A 47 -0.22 15.63 -1.47
C LEU A 47 0.49 16.95 -1.25
N LYS A 48 1.62 17.16 -1.93
CA LYS A 48 2.39 18.40 -1.80
C LYS A 48 1.61 19.61 -2.34
N PHE A 49 1.14 19.51 -3.56
CA PHE A 49 0.55 20.66 -4.27
C PHE A 49 -0.86 21.02 -3.75
N PHE A 50 -1.71 20.00 -3.54
CA PHE A 50 -3.10 20.24 -3.18
C PHE A 50 -3.37 20.25 -1.67
N LEU A 51 -2.57 19.56 -0.89
CA LEU A 51 -2.77 19.44 0.56
C LEU A 51 -1.61 20.03 1.37
N SER A 52 -0.66 20.70 0.70
CA SER A 52 0.50 21.34 1.32
C SER A 52 1.23 20.41 2.30
N THR A 53 1.36 19.13 1.91
CA THR A 53 1.92 18.07 2.75
C THR A 53 3.19 17.53 2.13
N ASP A 54 4.30 17.64 2.83
CA ASP A 54 5.56 17.01 2.45
C ASP A 54 5.68 15.60 3.04
N ILE A 55 6.27 14.69 2.25
CA ILE A 55 6.55 13.33 2.66
C ILE A 55 8.01 13.24 3.07
N ILE A 56 8.23 12.92 4.34
CA ILE A 56 9.55 12.67 4.90
C ILE A 56 9.72 11.17 5.10
N VAL A 57 10.70 10.59 4.43
CA VAL A 57 11.07 9.18 4.58
C VAL A 57 12.31 9.09 5.43
N LYS A 58 12.19 8.44 6.59
CA LYS A 58 13.30 8.19 7.53
C LYS A 58 13.68 6.71 7.49
N GLY A 59 14.95 6.39 7.73
CA GLY A 59 15.43 5.02 7.82
C GLY A 59 15.58 4.32 6.46
N LYS A 60 15.77 5.06 5.38
CA LYS A 60 16.02 4.44 4.05
C LYS A 60 17.29 3.59 4.04
N GLU A 61 18.26 3.97 4.83
CA GLU A 61 19.53 3.27 5.04
C GLU A 61 19.35 1.89 5.69
N ASN A 62 18.21 1.65 6.34
CA ASN A 62 17.88 0.39 7.01
C ASN A 62 17.06 -0.57 6.14
N ILE A 63 16.84 -0.21 4.86
CA ILE A 63 16.10 -1.10 3.95
C ILE A 63 16.96 -2.33 3.64
N LEU A 64 16.37 -3.51 3.82
CA LEU A 64 17.00 -4.78 3.49
C LEU A 64 17.19 -4.88 1.97
N ASN A 65 18.43 -5.05 1.51
CA ASN A 65 18.74 -5.04 0.08
C ASN A 65 19.19 -6.39 -0.48
N ASN A 66 19.71 -7.28 0.36
CA ASN A 66 20.43 -8.48 -0.09
C ASN A 66 19.72 -9.79 0.23
N GLU A 67 18.55 -9.75 0.84
CA GLU A 67 17.82 -10.94 1.30
C GLU A 67 16.37 -10.92 0.83
N ASN A 68 15.79 -12.09 0.70
CA ASN A 68 14.35 -12.21 0.54
C ASN A 68 13.67 -11.74 1.83
N PHE A 69 12.81 -10.74 1.74
CA PHE A 69 12.10 -10.18 2.87
C PHE A 69 10.66 -9.80 2.50
N PHE A 70 9.85 -9.66 3.52
CA PHE A 70 8.53 -9.07 3.35
C PHE A 70 8.40 -7.78 4.16
N ILE A 71 7.53 -6.90 3.72
CA ILE A 71 7.28 -5.60 4.30
C ILE A 71 5.97 -5.66 5.06
N ALA A 72 6.03 -5.45 6.37
CA ALA A 72 4.85 -5.30 7.22
C ALA A 72 4.57 -3.81 7.44
N CYS A 73 3.60 -3.27 6.70
CA CYS A 73 3.32 -1.83 6.70
C CYS A 73 2.00 -1.50 7.38
N THR A 74 1.94 -0.38 8.12
CA THR A 74 0.67 0.17 8.59
C THR A 74 -0.20 0.60 7.41
N HIS A 75 -1.53 0.45 7.54
CA HIS A 75 -2.48 0.76 6.47
C HIS A 75 -3.54 1.75 6.94
N GLN A 76 -3.43 2.99 6.53
CA GLN A 76 -4.33 4.08 6.93
C GLN A 76 -5.02 4.73 5.73
N SER A 77 -4.39 4.65 4.55
CA SER A 77 -4.80 5.39 3.36
C SER A 77 -4.67 4.53 2.09
N ALA A 78 -5.16 5.03 0.97
CA ALA A 78 -4.81 4.50 -0.35
C ALA A 78 -3.39 4.90 -0.77
N PHE A 79 -2.82 5.92 -0.15
CA PHE A 79 -1.49 6.46 -0.46
C PHE A 79 -0.39 5.41 -0.39
N GLU A 80 -0.39 4.54 0.64
CA GLU A 80 0.63 3.52 0.81
C GLU A 80 0.73 2.60 -0.41
N THR A 81 -0.41 2.22 -0.98
CA THR A 81 -0.44 1.29 -2.12
C THR A 81 0.18 1.87 -3.39
N PHE A 82 0.14 3.19 -3.54
CA PHE A 82 0.80 3.89 -4.65
C PHE A 82 2.24 4.23 -4.32
N TYR A 83 2.51 4.78 -3.14
CA TYR A 83 3.81 5.38 -2.82
C TYR A 83 4.90 4.34 -2.49
N LEU A 84 4.56 3.23 -1.84
CA LEU A 84 5.56 2.19 -1.50
C LEU A 84 6.27 1.60 -2.72
N GLN A 85 5.64 1.63 -3.90
CA GLN A 85 6.26 1.22 -5.16
C GLN A 85 7.42 2.13 -5.60
N THR A 86 7.52 3.35 -5.04
CA THR A 86 8.63 4.27 -5.31
C THR A 86 9.80 4.10 -4.35
N ILE A 87 9.55 3.46 -3.19
CA ILE A 87 10.55 3.23 -2.14
C ILE A 87 11.22 1.86 -2.32
N PHE A 88 10.41 0.83 -2.56
CA PHE A 88 10.89 -0.54 -2.71
C PHE A 88 10.97 -0.95 -4.18
N ASN A 89 11.91 -1.82 -4.49
CA ASN A 89 12.07 -2.27 -5.87
C ASN A 89 10.99 -3.30 -6.24
N SER A 90 10.07 -2.89 -7.11
CA SER A 90 9.03 -3.75 -7.68
C SER A 90 8.23 -4.59 -6.66
N PRO A 91 7.73 -4.01 -5.57
CA PRO A 91 7.08 -4.77 -4.52
C PRO A 91 5.78 -5.42 -5.02
N VAL A 92 5.48 -6.60 -4.49
CA VAL A 92 4.26 -7.35 -4.75
C VAL A 92 3.31 -7.21 -3.56
N PHE A 93 2.02 -6.97 -3.83
CA PHE A 93 1.04 -6.75 -2.77
C PHE A 93 0.21 -7.99 -2.48
N ILE A 94 -0.03 -8.26 -1.19
CA ILE A 94 -1.13 -9.12 -0.76
C ILE A 94 -2.39 -8.27 -0.66
N LEU A 95 -3.39 -8.62 -1.45
CA LEU A 95 -4.61 -7.82 -1.60
C LEU A 95 -5.89 -8.65 -1.52
N LYS A 96 -7.03 -7.98 -1.45
CA LYS A 96 -8.34 -8.60 -1.52
C LYS A 96 -8.62 -9.13 -2.93
N LYS A 97 -9.21 -10.34 -3.03
CA LYS A 97 -9.57 -10.96 -4.32
C LYS A 97 -10.46 -10.06 -5.19
N GLU A 98 -11.35 -9.28 -4.57
CA GLU A 98 -12.27 -8.37 -5.26
C GLU A 98 -11.53 -7.27 -6.04
N LEU A 99 -10.32 -6.86 -5.61
CA LEU A 99 -9.53 -5.88 -6.35
C LEU A 99 -9.04 -6.39 -7.70
N LEU A 100 -8.85 -7.70 -7.84
CA LEU A 100 -8.47 -8.32 -9.11
C LEU A 100 -9.63 -8.35 -10.13
N GLN A 101 -10.87 -8.09 -9.68
CA GLN A 101 -12.06 -8.05 -10.53
C GLN A 101 -12.33 -6.66 -11.10
N ILE A 102 -11.64 -5.62 -10.59
CA ILE A 102 -11.79 -4.26 -11.13
C ILE A 102 -11.24 -4.25 -12.56
N PRO A 103 -12.06 -3.88 -13.57
CA PRO A 103 -11.62 -3.82 -14.96
C PRO A 103 -10.36 -2.97 -15.13
N ILE A 104 -9.47 -3.37 -16.00
CA ILE A 104 -8.18 -2.74 -16.30
C ILE A 104 -7.24 -2.76 -15.08
N PHE A 105 -7.62 -2.17 -13.97
CA PHE A 105 -6.77 -2.10 -12.76
C PHE A 105 -6.42 -3.49 -12.22
N GLY A 106 -7.38 -4.40 -12.15
CA GLY A 106 -7.15 -5.78 -11.72
C GLY A 106 -6.23 -6.55 -12.67
N TRP A 107 -6.23 -6.23 -13.98
CA TRP A 107 -5.30 -6.84 -14.94
C TRP A 107 -3.86 -6.44 -14.66
N TYR A 108 -3.62 -5.16 -14.31
CA TYR A 108 -2.29 -4.70 -13.89
C TYR A 108 -1.82 -5.40 -12.62
N LEU A 109 -2.71 -5.49 -11.62
CA LEU A 109 -2.39 -6.17 -10.37
C LEU A 109 -2.00 -7.64 -10.58
N LYS A 110 -2.71 -8.35 -11.47
CA LYS A 110 -2.35 -9.71 -11.87
C LYS A 110 -1.01 -9.76 -12.58
N LYS A 111 -0.76 -8.84 -13.53
CA LYS A 111 0.48 -8.79 -14.30
C LYS A 111 1.71 -8.53 -13.44
N ILE A 112 1.61 -7.66 -12.44
CA ILE A 112 2.73 -7.41 -11.51
C ILE A 112 2.93 -8.54 -10.50
N GLY A 113 2.06 -9.56 -10.48
CA GLY A 113 2.17 -10.74 -9.63
C GLY A 113 1.56 -10.54 -8.24
N SER A 114 0.60 -9.63 -8.08
CA SER A 114 -0.10 -9.44 -6.80
C SER A 114 -0.83 -10.70 -6.36
N ILE A 115 -0.71 -11.03 -5.08
CA ILE A 115 -1.26 -12.23 -4.48
C ILE A 115 -2.59 -11.89 -3.81
N SER A 116 -3.64 -12.62 -4.17
CA SER A 116 -4.97 -12.38 -3.59
C SER A 116 -5.26 -13.32 -2.43
N ILE A 117 -5.91 -12.78 -1.40
CA ILE A 117 -6.40 -13.57 -0.27
C ILE A 117 -7.91 -13.42 -0.13
N ASN A 118 -8.59 -14.55 0.06
CA ASN A 118 -10.00 -14.56 0.43
C ASN A 118 -10.11 -14.47 1.96
N ARG A 119 -10.51 -13.31 2.48
CA ARG A 119 -10.57 -13.05 3.93
C ARG A 119 -11.77 -13.68 4.63
N ASN A 120 -12.80 -14.05 3.87
CA ASN A 120 -14.09 -14.49 4.41
C ASN A 120 -14.19 -16.02 4.57
N LYS A 121 -13.19 -16.77 4.11
CA LYS A 121 -13.15 -18.22 4.22
C LYS A 121 -11.83 -18.67 4.84
N VAL A 122 -11.93 -19.21 6.05
CA VAL A 122 -10.88 -20.08 6.61
C VAL A 122 -11.05 -21.41 5.89
N SER A 123 -10.48 -21.61 4.72
CA SER A 123 -10.69 -22.84 4.00
C SER A 123 -9.60 -23.18 2.98
N LYS A 124 -9.74 -24.35 2.41
CA LYS A 124 -8.94 -25.02 1.37
C LYS A 124 -8.49 -24.09 0.22
N ASP A 125 -9.19 -22.97 -0.06
CA ASP A 125 -8.83 -21.99 -1.09
C ASP A 125 -7.51 -21.24 -0.81
N ASN A 126 -6.97 -21.34 0.42
CA ASN A 126 -5.71 -20.73 0.81
C ASN A 126 -4.55 -21.74 0.93
N LEU A 127 -4.73 -23.00 0.55
CA LEU A 127 -3.68 -24.03 0.64
C LEU A 127 -2.46 -23.68 -0.21
N GLY A 128 -2.67 -23.11 -1.41
CA GLY A 128 -1.58 -22.64 -2.29
C GLY A 128 -1.01 -21.26 -1.94
N PHE A 129 -1.56 -20.56 -0.96
CA PHE A 129 -1.20 -19.17 -0.67
C PHE A 129 0.28 -18.99 -0.31
N PHE A 130 0.82 -19.83 0.55
CA PHE A 130 2.23 -19.77 0.94
C PHE A 130 3.15 -20.22 -0.20
N GLU A 131 2.74 -21.19 -1.01
CA GLU A 131 3.46 -21.61 -2.22
C GLU A 131 3.53 -20.48 -3.25
N ASP A 132 2.43 -19.76 -3.46
CA ASP A 132 2.38 -18.60 -4.36
C ASP A 132 3.28 -17.47 -3.86
N ILE A 133 3.30 -17.20 -2.55
CA ILE A 133 4.21 -16.25 -1.93
C ILE A 133 5.66 -16.66 -2.18
N PHE A 134 5.99 -17.90 -1.85
CA PHE A 134 7.35 -18.44 -1.99
C PHE A 134 7.85 -18.37 -3.44
N LYS A 135 7.02 -18.81 -4.38
CA LYS A 135 7.32 -18.69 -5.83
C LYS A 135 7.54 -17.24 -6.23
N THR A 136 6.70 -16.33 -5.77
CA THR A 136 6.75 -14.91 -6.15
C THR A 136 8.02 -14.24 -5.63
N ILE A 137 8.39 -14.48 -4.38
CA ILE A 137 9.59 -13.89 -3.77
C ILE A 137 10.84 -14.43 -4.46
N ASN A 138 10.93 -15.76 -4.66
CA ASN A 138 12.12 -16.38 -5.23
C ASN A 138 12.29 -16.10 -6.73
N SER A 139 11.18 -16.04 -7.50
CA SER A 139 11.27 -15.84 -8.95
C SER A 139 11.57 -14.41 -9.38
N ASN A 140 11.17 -13.42 -8.57
CA ASN A 140 11.22 -12.01 -8.98
C ASN A 140 12.19 -11.17 -8.15
N ASN A 141 12.79 -11.70 -7.10
CA ASN A 141 13.54 -10.93 -6.10
C ASN A 141 12.77 -9.66 -5.66
N SER A 142 11.46 -9.80 -5.51
CA SER A 142 10.52 -8.70 -5.24
C SER A 142 10.03 -8.81 -3.82
N PRO A 143 10.19 -7.79 -2.97
CA PRO A 143 9.67 -7.82 -1.61
C PRO A 143 8.13 -7.87 -1.61
N LEU A 144 7.58 -8.63 -0.70
CA LEU A 144 6.14 -8.77 -0.52
C LEU A 144 5.64 -7.71 0.47
N ILE A 145 4.56 -6.99 0.14
CA ILE A 145 3.92 -6.05 1.06
C ILE A 145 2.66 -6.68 1.66
N ILE A 146 2.61 -6.72 2.98
CA ILE A 146 1.42 -7.07 3.75
C ILE A 146 1.02 -5.93 4.68
N PHE A 147 -0.27 -5.77 4.87
CA PHE A 147 -0.86 -4.84 5.84
C PHE A 147 -1.41 -5.65 7.02
N PRO A 148 -0.69 -5.73 8.18
CA PRO A 148 -1.07 -6.61 9.29
C PRO A 148 -2.43 -6.32 9.89
N GLN A 149 -2.94 -5.09 9.79
CA GLN A 149 -4.30 -4.75 10.24
C GLN A 149 -5.40 -5.42 9.38
N GLY A 150 -5.05 -5.83 8.16
CA GLY A 150 -5.99 -6.44 7.23
C GLY A 150 -7.03 -5.50 6.62
N THR A 151 -7.10 -4.26 7.07
CA THR A 151 -7.95 -3.18 6.54
C THR A 151 -7.32 -1.83 6.84
N ARG A 152 -7.77 -0.77 6.16
CA ARG A 152 -7.38 0.58 6.53
C ARG A 152 -7.98 0.97 7.87
N VAL A 153 -7.15 1.54 8.76
CA VAL A 153 -7.49 1.98 10.11
C VAL A 153 -7.34 3.49 10.24
N LEU A 154 -8.04 4.10 11.18
CA LEU A 154 -7.80 5.50 11.50
C LEU A 154 -6.46 5.64 12.23
N PRO A 155 -5.79 6.81 12.17
CA PRO A 155 -4.48 7.02 12.78
C PRO A 155 -4.42 6.73 14.27
N ASP A 156 -5.51 6.98 14.99
CA ASP A 156 -5.59 6.78 16.45
C ASP A 156 -6.11 5.38 16.83
N GLU A 157 -6.57 4.60 15.86
CA GLU A 157 -6.99 3.23 16.08
C GLU A 157 -5.78 2.29 16.17
N ARG A 158 -5.77 1.41 17.17
CA ARG A 158 -4.73 0.38 17.39
C ARG A 158 -5.34 -1.02 17.40
N PRO A 159 -5.90 -1.50 16.28
CA PRO A 159 -6.46 -2.84 16.23
C PRO A 159 -5.35 -3.88 16.38
N SER A 160 -5.71 -5.06 16.87
CA SER A 160 -4.81 -6.20 16.90
C SER A 160 -4.39 -6.60 15.47
N PHE A 161 -3.12 -6.95 15.29
CA PHE A 161 -2.62 -7.46 14.02
C PHE A 161 -3.20 -8.85 13.72
N LYS A 162 -3.52 -9.07 12.47
CA LYS A 162 -3.93 -10.38 11.98
C LYS A 162 -2.73 -11.33 11.92
N LYS A 163 -2.96 -12.61 12.14
CA LYS A 163 -1.90 -13.64 12.19
C LYS A 163 -1.14 -13.85 10.84
N GLY A 164 -1.58 -13.21 9.75
CA GLY A 164 -1.00 -13.41 8.42
C GLY A 164 0.48 -13.07 8.33
N ALA A 165 0.91 -11.92 8.89
CA ALA A 165 2.32 -11.53 8.89
C ALA A 165 3.19 -12.48 9.71
N ALA A 166 2.72 -12.89 10.90
CA ALA A 166 3.43 -13.84 11.75
C ALA A 166 3.58 -15.22 11.06
N ARG A 167 2.53 -15.67 10.37
CA ARG A 167 2.59 -16.94 9.61
C ARG A 167 3.58 -16.85 8.44
N ILE A 168 3.61 -15.75 7.69
CA ILE A 168 4.59 -15.56 6.61
C ILE A 168 6.01 -15.65 7.17
N TYR A 169 6.27 -14.99 8.29
CA TYR A 169 7.57 -15.04 8.96
C TYR A 169 7.96 -16.46 9.36
N GLN A 170 7.04 -17.20 9.98
CA GLN A 170 7.29 -18.57 10.48
C GLN A 170 7.40 -19.60 9.37
N GLU A 171 6.46 -19.59 8.41
CA GLU A 171 6.38 -20.61 7.35
C GLU A 171 7.47 -20.47 6.29
N LEU A 172 7.85 -19.22 5.97
CA LEU A 172 8.82 -18.96 4.91
C LEU A 172 10.22 -18.66 5.44
N ASN A 173 10.38 -18.48 6.74
CA ASN A 173 11.66 -18.14 7.40
C ASN A 173 12.40 -16.99 6.70
N ILE A 174 11.66 -15.93 6.34
CA ILE A 174 12.21 -14.73 5.66
C ILE A 174 12.15 -13.52 6.58
N ALA A 175 13.08 -12.59 6.39
CA ALA A 175 13.16 -11.37 7.20
C ALA A 175 11.92 -10.50 7.06
N CYS A 176 11.56 -9.77 8.11
CA CYS A 176 10.46 -8.82 8.13
C CYS A 176 10.99 -7.39 8.20
N GLN A 177 10.66 -6.56 7.21
CA GLN A 177 10.92 -5.12 7.22
C GLN A 177 9.69 -4.38 7.73
N PRO A 178 9.65 -3.91 8.98
CA PRO A 178 8.55 -3.10 9.46
C PRO A 178 8.58 -1.70 8.87
N VAL A 179 7.41 -1.19 8.48
CA VAL A 179 7.23 0.18 7.97
C VAL A 179 6.04 0.83 8.65
N ALA A 180 6.25 1.98 9.26
CA ALA A 180 5.19 2.79 9.85
C ALA A 180 4.90 4.00 8.96
N ILE A 181 3.63 4.25 8.68
CA ILE A 181 3.16 5.39 7.91
C ILE A 181 2.00 6.05 8.66
N ASP A 182 1.96 7.37 8.65
CA ASP A 182 0.93 8.19 9.28
C ASP A 182 0.06 8.97 8.27
N SER A 183 -0.06 8.45 7.07
CA SER A 183 -0.78 9.04 5.94
C SER A 183 -2.26 9.29 6.22
N GLY A 184 -2.88 8.56 7.13
CA GLY A 184 -4.28 8.68 7.48
C GLY A 184 -4.68 10.03 8.08
N TYR A 185 -3.75 10.79 8.63
CA TYR A 185 -4.01 12.17 9.11
C TYR A 185 -4.29 13.13 7.96
N VAL A 186 -3.70 12.89 6.79
CA VAL A 186 -3.83 13.75 5.62
C VAL A 186 -4.86 13.19 4.63
N TRP A 187 -4.78 11.90 4.38
CA TRP A 187 -5.64 11.18 3.45
C TRP A 187 -6.26 9.92 4.08
N PRO A 188 -7.27 10.08 4.96
CA PRO A 188 -7.90 8.97 5.65
C PRO A 188 -8.71 8.07 4.71
N LYS A 189 -9.04 6.84 5.17
CA LYS A 189 -9.79 5.83 4.42
C LYS A 189 -11.13 6.33 3.85
N ASN A 190 -11.76 7.30 4.53
CA ASN A 190 -13.06 7.88 4.16
C ASN A 190 -12.92 9.29 3.56
N CYS A 191 -11.89 9.55 2.78
CA CYS A 191 -11.51 10.87 2.29
C CYS A 191 -12.63 11.65 1.56
N LEU A 192 -13.68 11.00 1.09
CA LEU A 192 -14.82 11.67 0.46
C LEU A 192 -15.68 12.47 1.47
N LEU A 193 -15.57 12.21 2.78
CA LEU A 193 -16.51 12.73 3.79
C LEU A 193 -15.84 13.34 5.03
N TYR A 194 -14.52 13.25 5.25
CA TYR A 194 -13.91 13.63 6.52
C TYR A 194 -13.21 15.00 6.46
N THR A 195 -13.53 15.85 7.43
CA THR A 195 -12.75 17.05 7.77
C THR A 195 -11.60 16.61 8.67
N SER A 196 -10.36 16.69 8.19
CA SER A 196 -9.17 16.46 9.02
C SER A 196 -9.09 17.46 10.15
N PRO A 197 -8.74 17.08 11.38
CA PRO A 197 -8.39 18.06 12.41
C PRO A 197 -7.22 18.90 11.91
N SER A 198 -7.29 20.21 12.20
CA SER A 198 -6.24 21.17 11.89
C SER A 198 -4.91 20.73 12.53
N PRO A 199 -3.74 21.06 11.97
CA PRO A 199 -2.46 20.89 12.66
C PRO A 199 -2.42 21.50 14.07
N ARG A 200 -3.22 22.53 14.33
CA ARG A 200 -3.41 23.12 15.67
C ARG A 200 -4.14 22.20 16.65
N ASP A 201 -4.96 21.26 16.19
CA ASP A 201 -5.68 20.33 17.05
C ASP A 201 -4.76 19.17 17.50
N ARG A 202 -3.67 18.89 16.77
CA ARG A 202 -2.66 17.90 17.17
C ARG A 202 -1.86 18.30 18.41
N THR A 203 -1.64 19.59 18.61
CA THR A 203 -0.88 20.08 19.76
C THR A 203 -1.68 20.02 21.06
N ARG A 204 -3.02 20.09 20.98
CA ARG A 204 -3.89 19.99 22.16
C ARG A 204 -4.05 18.55 22.68
N SER A 205 -3.99 17.54 21.82
CA SER A 205 -4.15 16.12 22.23
C SER A 205 -2.88 15.52 22.85
N ARG A 206 -1.76 16.26 22.91
CA ARG A 206 -0.48 15.79 23.47
C ARG A 206 -0.15 16.36 24.84
N MET A 207 -1.01 17.18 25.44
CA MET A 207 -0.81 17.59 26.84
C MET A 207 -1.27 16.44 27.74
N PRO A 208 -0.37 15.84 28.55
CA PRO A 208 -0.81 14.96 29.60
C PRO A 208 -1.68 15.76 30.54
N SER A 209 -2.85 15.21 30.89
CA SER A 209 -3.63 15.73 32.00
C SER A 209 -2.75 15.62 33.25
N SER A 210 -2.23 16.73 33.71
CA SER A 210 -1.63 16.81 35.03
C SER A 210 -2.70 16.51 36.05
N ALA A 211 -2.66 15.31 36.65
CA ALA A 211 -3.28 15.04 37.92
C ALA A 211 -2.33 15.52 38.99
#